data_b25150e61a1e0ab396630c446d9513af
#
_entry.id   b25150e61a1e0ab396630c446d9513af
#
_cell.length_a   1.000
_cell.length_b   1.000
_cell.length_c   1.000
_cell.angle_alpha   90.00
_cell.angle_beta   90.00
_cell.angle_gamma   90.00
#
_symmetry.space_group_name_H-M   'P 1'
#
loop_
_entity.id
_entity.type
_entity.pdbx_description
1 polymer ?
#
loop_
_entity_poly.entity_id
_entity_poly.type
_entity_poly.pdbx_seq_one_letter_code
_entity_poly.pdbx_strand_id
1 'polypeptide(L)'
;KQNSMIYLGWDVYRWAVRQMQQQPETVKDELRVFLGQHPIFREIEDYLPTQRGKSLDGSQLELKDHQKQALTALEEMRCSFETIALLYHATGTGKTVTAVMDAKRFGKRTLFLAHTVELVDQAAKTFRELWPEVSVGCYVESRKEKDSFVVCGSIQSVALNLERFKPDDFGYIIVDEAHHASADTYQKVLSYFTPEFTLGLT
;
A
#
# COMPACT_ATOMS: atom_id res chain seq x y z
N LYS A 1 13.70 -21.28 1.50
CA LYS A 1 12.65 -20.22 1.50
C LYS A 1 11.25 -20.82 1.30
N GLN A 2 11.06 -21.80 0.38
CA GLN A 2 9.75 -22.44 0.14
C GLN A 2 9.25 -23.21 1.38
N ASN A 3 10.14 -23.95 2.06
CA ASN A 3 9.80 -24.71 3.26
C ASN A 3 9.34 -23.83 4.44
N SER A 4 9.88 -22.60 4.55
CA SER A 4 9.46 -21.68 5.60
C SER A 4 8.05 -21.14 5.38
N MET A 5 7.63 -20.95 4.13
CA MET A 5 6.26 -20.51 3.80
C MET A 5 5.24 -21.61 4.06
N ILE A 6 5.56 -22.87 3.72
CA ILE A 6 4.70 -24.03 4.02
C ILE A 6 4.55 -24.22 5.53
N TYR A 7 5.63 -24.04 6.31
CA TYR A 7 5.61 -24.16 7.77
C TYR A 7 4.67 -23.13 8.44
N LEU A 8 4.48 -21.97 7.79
CA LEU A 8 3.54 -20.92 8.23
C LEU A 8 2.10 -21.13 7.72
N GLY A 9 1.80 -22.29 7.12
CA GLY A 9 0.47 -22.60 6.60
C GLY A 9 0.14 -21.94 5.26
N TRP A 10 1.13 -21.55 4.49
CA TRP A 10 0.97 -20.97 3.16
C TRP A 10 1.20 -22.02 2.08
N ASP A 11 0.24 -22.21 1.20
CA ASP A 11 0.41 -23.00 -0.01
C ASP A 11 1.08 -22.17 -1.10
N VAL A 12 2.22 -22.66 -1.61
CA VAL A 12 3.01 -21.96 -2.63
C VAL A 12 2.93 -22.72 -3.95
N TYR A 13 2.29 -22.10 -4.93
CA TYR A 13 2.25 -22.60 -6.30
C TYR A 13 3.13 -21.75 -7.22
N ARG A 14 3.90 -22.37 -8.08
CA ARG A 14 4.83 -21.68 -9.00
C ARG A 14 4.78 -22.27 -10.38
N TRP A 15 4.70 -21.40 -11.38
CA TRP A 15 4.88 -21.74 -12.78
C TRP A 15 6.08 -20.97 -13.35
N ALA A 16 6.83 -21.62 -14.25
CA ALA A 16 7.82 -20.90 -15.04
C ALA A 16 7.10 -19.97 -16.03
N VAL A 17 7.65 -18.78 -16.27
CA VAL A 17 7.10 -17.83 -17.25
C VAL A 17 6.89 -18.48 -18.62
N ARG A 18 7.80 -19.39 -19.00
CA ARG A 18 7.70 -20.18 -20.24
C ARG A 18 6.46 -21.09 -20.29
N GLN A 19 6.06 -21.69 -19.16
CA GLN A 19 4.83 -22.51 -19.09
C GLN A 19 3.60 -21.64 -19.25
N MET A 20 3.55 -20.46 -18.60
CA MET A 20 2.44 -19.53 -18.73
C MET A 20 2.28 -19.02 -20.17
N GLN A 21 3.38 -18.83 -20.89
CA GLN A 21 3.36 -18.36 -22.27
C GLN A 21 3.03 -19.47 -23.30
N GLN A 22 3.52 -20.68 -23.08
CA GLN A 22 3.38 -21.78 -24.05
C GLN A 22 2.15 -22.66 -23.81
N GLN A 23 1.69 -22.75 -22.56
CA GLN A 23 0.58 -23.62 -22.13
C GLN A 23 -0.37 -22.92 -21.17
N PRO A 24 -0.96 -21.78 -21.54
CA PRO A 24 -1.78 -20.95 -20.64
C PRO A 24 -3.01 -21.70 -20.12
N GLU A 25 -3.63 -22.54 -20.94
CA GLU A 25 -4.84 -23.28 -20.51
C GLU A 25 -4.52 -24.36 -19.49
N THR A 26 -3.38 -25.08 -19.65
CA THR A 26 -2.93 -26.06 -18.65
C THR A 26 -2.67 -25.39 -17.30
N VAL A 27 -2.01 -24.22 -17.30
CA VAL A 27 -1.77 -23.44 -16.07
C VAL A 27 -3.07 -22.98 -15.43
N LYS A 28 -4.05 -22.56 -16.22
CA LYS A 28 -5.39 -22.18 -15.72
C LYS A 28 -6.13 -23.36 -15.08
N ASP A 29 -6.06 -24.53 -15.70
CA ASP A 29 -6.72 -25.73 -15.19
C ASP A 29 -6.06 -26.24 -13.91
N GLU A 30 -4.72 -26.24 -13.84
CA GLU A 30 -3.99 -26.54 -12.62
C GLU A 30 -4.35 -25.54 -11.49
N LEU A 31 -4.47 -24.25 -11.81
CA LEU A 31 -4.89 -23.23 -10.86
C LEU A 31 -6.32 -23.46 -10.37
N ARG A 32 -7.25 -23.81 -11.25
CA ARG A 32 -8.64 -24.14 -10.89
C ARG A 32 -8.71 -25.33 -9.94
N VAL A 33 -7.93 -26.38 -10.23
CA VAL A 33 -7.87 -27.58 -9.36
C VAL A 33 -7.31 -27.21 -8.00
N PHE A 34 -6.21 -26.43 -7.95
CA PHE A 34 -5.61 -25.96 -6.71
C PHE A 34 -6.58 -25.12 -5.88
N LEU A 35 -7.23 -24.13 -6.49
CA LEU A 35 -8.21 -23.28 -5.83
C LEU A 35 -9.43 -24.07 -5.34
N GLY A 36 -9.91 -25.04 -6.13
CA GLY A 36 -11.05 -25.89 -5.75
C GLY A 36 -10.76 -26.86 -4.61
N GLN A 37 -9.51 -27.18 -4.33
CA GLN A 37 -9.10 -28.04 -3.22
C GLN A 37 -8.89 -27.25 -1.91
N HIS A 38 -8.70 -25.94 -1.98
CA HIS A 38 -8.39 -25.11 -0.83
C HIS A 38 -9.67 -24.63 -0.13
N PRO A 39 -9.86 -24.94 1.17
CA PRO A 39 -11.10 -24.60 1.88
C PRO A 39 -11.45 -23.11 1.88
N ILE A 40 -10.42 -22.24 1.84
CA ILE A 40 -10.56 -20.76 1.83
C ILE A 40 -11.18 -20.25 0.52
N PHE A 41 -11.04 -21.00 -0.59
CA PHE A 41 -11.53 -20.55 -1.90
C PHE A 41 -12.90 -21.10 -2.29
N ARG A 42 -13.56 -21.88 -1.42
CA ARG A 42 -14.94 -22.36 -1.66
C ARG A 42 -15.98 -21.25 -1.60
N GLU A 43 -15.64 -20.08 -1.05
CA GLU A 43 -16.51 -18.89 -0.94
C GLU A 43 -16.09 -17.77 -1.93
N ILE A 44 -15.44 -18.13 -3.06
CA ILE A 44 -14.89 -17.17 -4.04
C ILE A 44 -15.97 -16.33 -4.75
N GLU A 45 -17.23 -16.66 -4.69
CA GLU A 45 -18.29 -15.80 -5.27
C GLU A 45 -18.30 -14.39 -4.68
N ASP A 46 -17.83 -14.21 -3.42
CA ASP A 46 -17.73 -12.89 -2.77
C ASP A 46 -16.41 -12.14 -3.11
N TYR A 47 -15.44 -12.79 -3.77
CA TYR A 47 -14.12 -12.20 -4.09
C TYR A 47 -13.93 -11.81 -5.55
N LEU A 48 -14.90 -12.03 -6.40
CA LEU A 48 -14.86 -11.45 -7.76
C LEU A 48 -14.92 -9.93 -7.62
N PRO A 49 -14.00 -9.16 -8.22
CA PRO A 49 -14.07 -7.72 -8.18
C PRO A 49 -15.39 -7.29 -8.81
N THR A 50 -16.36 -6.97 -7.96
CA THR A 50 -17.59 -6.32 -8.38
C THR A 50 -17.17 -5.12 -9.20
N GLN A 51 -17.67 -5.05 -10.41
CA GLN A 51 -17.36 -4.08 -11.47
C GLN A 51 -16.92 -2.72 -10.91
N ARG A 52 -15.77 -2.23 -11.39
CA ARG A 52 -15.35 -0.84 -11.25
C ARG A 52 -16.48 0.07 -11.66
N GLY A 53 -17.14 0.71 -10.73
CA GLY A 53 -18.21 1.66 -11.09
C GLY A 53 -19.30 1.88 -10.06
N LYS A 54 -19.03 1.80 -8.76
CA LYS A 54 -19.85 2.53 -7.78
C LYS A 54 -19.00 3.60 -7.13
N SER A 55 -19.26 4.85 -7.46
CA SER A 55 -18.90 6.00 -6.65
C SER A 55 -19.34 5.67 -5.22
N LEU A 56 -18.40 5.66 -4.29
CA LEU A 56 -18.69 5.58 -2.87
C LEU A 56 -19.45 6.85 -2.51
N ASP A 57 -20.77 6.75 -2.50
CA ASP A 57 -21.63 7.73 -1.89
C ASP A 57 -21.28 7.73 -0.39
N GLY A 58 -21.12 8.92 0.23
CA GLY A 58 -20.48 9.14 1.53
C GLY A 58 -21.12 8.48 2.76
N SER A 59 -21.72 7.32 2.60
CA SER A 59 -22.30 6.50 3.66
C SER A 59 -21.34 5.38 4.08
N GLN A 60 -20.62 5.63 5.18
CA GLN A 60 -19.93 4.65 6.05
C GLN A 60 -19.12 3.57 5.31
N LEU A 61 -17.83 3.90 5.05
CA LEU A 61 -16.86 2.87 4.72
C LEU A 61 -16.70 1.93 5.93
N GLU A 62 -17.30 0.74 5.86
CA GLU A 62 -17.14 -0.26 6.88
C GLU A 62 -15.79 -0.96 6.70
N LEU A 63 -14.85 -0.70 7.61
CA LEU A 63 -13.54 -1.33 7.60
C LEU A 63 -13.68 -2.82 7.89
N LYS A 64 -13.01 -3.65 7.12
CA LYS A 64 -12.90 -5.09 7.34
C LYS A 64 -12.14 -5.39 8.65
N ASP A 65 -12.39 -6.54 9.25
CA ASP A 65 -11.79 -6.88 10.55
C ASP A 65 -10.26 -6.87 10.55
N HIS A 66 -9.61 -7.38 9.49
CA HIS A 66 -8.16 -7.31 9.36
C HIS A 66 -7.63 -5.87 9.25
N GLN A 67 -8.40 -4.94 8.66
CA GLN A 67 -8.03 -3.52 8.61
C GLN A 67 -8.16 -2.88 10.00
N LYS A 68 -9.21 -3.21 10.75
CA LYS A 68 -9.38 -2.73 12.15
C LYS A 68 -8.24 -3.23 13.04
N GLN A 69 -7.88 -4.52 12.92
CA GLN A 69 -6.75 -5.11 13.65
C GLN A 69 -5.42 -4.43 13.30
N ALA A 70 -5.16 -4.19 12.00
CA ALA A 70 -3.96 -3.50 11.56
C ALA A 70 -3.87 -2.08 12.14
N LEU A 71 -4.97 -1.31 12.13
CA LEU A 71 -5.01 0.03 12.70
C LEU A 71 -4.72 0.04 14.20
N THR A 72 -5.26 -0.94 14.95
CA THR A 72 -4.99 -1.09 16.38
C THR A 72 -3.51 -1.41 16.62
N ALA A 73 -2.95 -2.36 15.87
CA ALA A 73 -1.54 -2.73 15.99
C ALA A 73 -0.59 -1.56 15.68
N LEU A 74 -0.88 -0.76 14.65
CA LEU A 74 -0.09 0.42 14.30
C LEU A 74 -0.12 1.48 15.42
N GLU A 75 -1.27 1.68 16.07
CA GLU A 75 -1.39 2.58 17.21
C GLU A 75 -0.61 2.07 18.42
N GLU A 76 -0.70 0.77 18.74
CA GLU A 76 0.07 0.14 19.81
C GLU A 76 1.59 0.26 19.58
N MET A 77 2.07 0.07 18.34
CA MET A 77 3.48 0.26 17.98
C MET A 77 3.94 1.70 18.26
N ARG A 78 3.16 2.70 17.87
CA ARG A 78 3.48 4.11 18.15
C ARG A 78 3.47 4.41 19.64
N CYS A 79 2.53 3.85 20.40
CA CYS A 79 2.51 3.96 21.88
C CYS A 79 3.74 3.31 22.52
N SER A 80 4.32 2.31 21.89
CA SER A 80 5.56 1.64 22.32
C SER A 80 6.83 2.35 21.82
N PHE A 81 6.71 3.56 21.26
CA PHE A 81 7.80 4.35 20.68
C PHE A 81 8.49 3.71 19.47
N GLU A 82 7.85 2.77 18.80
CA GLU A 82 8.33 2.28 17.51
C GLU A 82 8.12 3.35 16.44
N THR A 83 9.10 3.50 15.58
CA THR A 83 9.10 4.53 14.52
C THR A 83 8.90 3.98 13.12
N ILE A 84 8.90 2.65 12.96
CA ILE A 84 8.78 1.97 11.67
C ILE A 84 7.85 0.76 11.81
N ALA A 85 6.93 0.60 10.87
CA ALA A 85 6.09 -0.58 10.74
C ALA A 85 6.03 -1.08 9.29
N LEU A 86 5.74 -2.37 9.13
CA LEU A 86 5.48 -2.98 7.82
C LEU A 86 4.09 -3.63 7.83
N LEU A 87 3.20 -3.14 6.99
CA LEU A 87 1.89 -3.71 6.76
C LEU A 87 1.96 -4.69 5.59
N TYR A 88 1.95 -5.97 5.93
CA TYR A 88 1.95 -7.07 4.97
C TYR A 88 0.53 -7.58 4.77
N HIS A 89 -0.05 -7.32 3.60
CA HIS A 89 -1.37 -7.81 3.23
C HIS A 89 -1.39 -8.26 1.76
N ALA A 90 -2.25 -9.23 1.43
CA ALA A 90 -2.43 -9.66 0.05
C ALA A 90 -2.87 -8.51 -0.86
N THR A 91 -2.55 -8.61 -2.15
CA THR A 91 -2.97 -7.63 -3.16
C THR A 91 -4.50 -7.55 -3.20
N GLY A 92 -5.05 -6.33 -3.29
CA GLY A 92 -6.51 -6.11 -3.36
C GLY A 92 -7.24 -6.13 -2.01
N THR A 93 -6.56 -6.34 -0.88
CA THR A 93 -7.19 -6.34 0.46
C THR A 93 -7.48 -4.95 1.02
N GLY A 94 -7.07 -3.89 0.30
CA GLY A 94 -7.30 -2.51 0.73
C GLY A 94 -6.16 -1.95 1.59
N LYS A 95 -4.90 -2.32 1.34
CA LYS A 95 -3.70 -1.76 2.02
C LYS A 95 -3.73 -0.23 2.04
N THR A 96 -3.94 0.39 0.88
CA THR A 96 -4.00 1.86 0.74
C THR A 96 -5.12 2.45 1.60
N VAL A 97 -6.29 1.82 1.66
CA VAL A 97 -7.40 2.25 2.53
C VAL A 97 -6.98 2.20 4.00
N THR A 98 -6.34 1.12 4.44
CA THR A 98 -5.83 0.99 5.82
C THR A 98 -4.80 2.08 6.11
N ALA A 99 -3.86 2.33 5.20
CA ALA A 99 -2.84 3.36 5.37
C ALA A 99 -3.43 4.79 5.42
N VAL A 100 -4.45 5.09 4.60
CA VAL A 100 -5.16 6.38 4.65
C VAL A 100 -5.91 6.55 5.97
N MET A 101 -6.58 5.50 6.46
CA MET A 101 -7.28 5.54 7.74
C MET A 101 -6.32 5.67 8.92
N ASP A 102 -5.13 5.06 8.82
CA ASP A 102 -4.08 5.23 9.81
C ASP A 102 -3.51 6.67 9.79
N ALA A 103 -3.24 7.21 8.61
CA ALA A 103 -2.79 8.60 8.46
C ALA A 103 -3.80 9.59 9.03
N LYS A 104 -5.11 9.37 8.78
CA LYS A 104 -6.19 10.18 9.35
C LYS A 104 -6.22 10.12 10.87
N ARG A 105 -6.02 8.95 11.47
CA ARG A 105 -5.95 8.77 12.94
C ARG A 105 -4.71 9.42 13.53
N PHE A 106 -3.56 9.25 12.88
CA PHE A 106 -2.30 9.82 13.35
C PHE A 106 -2.27 11.34 13.23
N GLY A 107 -2.96 11.91 12.21
CA GLY A 107 -3.19 13.36 12.08
C GLY A 107 -1.94 14.18 11.80
N LYS A 108 -0.87 13.55 11.29
CA LYS A 108 0.39 14.22 10.92
C LYS A 108 0.45 14.52 9.44
N ARG A 109 1.18 15.58 9.06
CA ARG A 109 1.47 15.87 7.66
C ARG A 109 2.14 14.64 7.02
N THR A 110 1.57 14.15 5.92
CA THR A 110 1.88 12.82 5.37
C THR A 110 2.51 12.90 3.99
N LEU A 111 3.59 12.14 3.77
CA LEU A 111 4.16 11.85 2.46
C LEU A 111 3.85 10.40 2.09
N PHE A 112 3.10 10.20 1.02
CA PHE A 112 2.85 8.89 0.43
C PHE A 112 3.76 8.71 -0.79
N LEU A 113 4.61 7.69 -0.78
CA LEU A 113 5.57 7.40 -1.83
C LEU A 113 5.14 6.17 -2.63
N ALA A 114 5.03 6.32 -3.94
CA ALA A 114 4.76 5.22 -4.86
C ALA A 114 5.77 5.18 -6.01
N HIS A 115 5.84 4.04 -6.68
CA HIS A 115 6.78 3.82 -7.77
C HIS A 115 6.33 4.44 -9.10
N THR A 116 5.03 4.44 -9.40
CA THR A 116 4.47 4.95 -10.66
C THR A 116 3.50 6.12 -10.43
N VAL A 117 3.30 6.92 -11.48
CA VAL A 117 2.36 8.06 -11.45
C VAL A 117 0.92 7.58 -11.25
N GLU A 118 0.57 6.44 -11.83
CA GLU A 118 -0.78 5.84 -11.71
C GLU A 118 -1.08 5.47 -10.26
N LEU A 119 -0.12 4.91 -9.53
CA LEU A 119 -0.26 4.60 -8.10
C LEU A 119 -0.35 5.86 -7.25
N VAL A 120 0.40 6.91 -7.61
CA VAL A 120 0.30 8.23 -6.97
C VAL A 120 -1.11 8.80 -7.14
N ASP A 121 -1.65 8.77 -8.36
CA ASP A 121 -2.99 9.28 -8.65
C ASP A 121 -4.08 8.47 -7.95
N GLN A 122 -3.94 7.15 -7.90
CA GLN A 122 -4.85 6.26 -7.19
C GLN A 122 -4.83 6.53 -5.67
N ALA A 123 -3.65 6.68 -5.08
CA ALA A 123 -3.50 7.01 -3.67
C ALA A 123 -4.11 8.39 -3.36
N ALA A 124 -3.78 9.41 -4.16
CA ALA A 124 -4.32 10.76 -3.99
C ALA A 124 -5.86 10.78 -4.08
N LYS A 125 -6.45 9.99 -4.99
CA LYS A 125 -7.90 9.81 -5.07
C LYS A 125 -8.44 9.19 -3.79
N THR A 126 -7.84 8.11 -3.29
CA THR A 126 -8.26 7.44 -2.06
C THR A 126 -8.16 8.37 -0.85
N PHE A 127 -7.09 9.16 -0.75
CA PHE A 127 -6.96 10.18 0.31
C PHE A 127 -8.08 11.21 0.25
N ARG A 128 -8.42 11.76 -0.92
CA ARG A 128 -9.50 12.74 -1.09
C ARG A 128 -10.87 12.16 -0.74
N GLU A 129 -11.11 10.90 -1.06
CA GLU A 129 -12.37 10.20 -0.75
C GLU A 129 -12.54 9.90 0.74
N LEU A 130 -11.47 9.47 1.42
CA LEU A 130 -11.53 9.01 2.80
C LEU A 130 -11.17 10.08 3.84
N TRP A 131 -10.46 11.11 3.42
CA TRP A 131 -10.04 12.21 4.27
C TRP A 131 -10.26 13.58 3.60
N PRO A 132 -11.52 13.92 3.27
CA PRO A 132 -11.86 15.15 2.52
C PRO A 132 -11.54 16.45 3.26
N GLU A 133 -11.28 16.39 4.57
CA GLU A 133 -11.00 17.56 5.41
C GLU A 133 -9.59 18.13 5.20
N VAL A 134 -8.69 17.40 4.52
CA VAL A 134 -7.31 17.84 4.31
C VAL A 134 -7.00 18.09 2.83
N SER A 135 -6.02 18.97 2.58
CA SER A 135 -5.51 19.18 1.23
C SER A 135 -4.64 17.99 0.79
N VAL A 136 -4.89 17.48 -0.43
CA VAL A 136 -4.13 16.37 -1.03
C VAL A 136 -3.53 16.83 -2.35
N GLY A 137 -2.21 16.87 -2.41
CA GLY A 137 -1.43 17.24 -3.59
C GLY A 137 -0.67 16.07 -4.20
N CYS A 138 -0.29 16.21 -5.47
CA CYS A 138 0.53 15.26 -6.17
C CYS A 138 1.92 15.83 -6.45
N TYR A 139 2.98 15.04 -6.22
CA TYR A 139 4.36 15.41 -6.50
C TYR A 139 4.99 14.43 -7.50
N VAL A 140 4.78 14.73 -8.77
CA VAL A 140 5.29 13.95 -9.92
C VAL A 140 6.01 14.90 -10.87
N GLU A 141 6.55 14.41 -11.98
CA GLU A 141 7.30 15.23 -12.93
C GLU A 141 6.52 16.49 -13.38
N SER A 142 5.24 16.31 -13.75
CA SER A 142 4.35 17.35 -14.28
C SER A 142 3.62 18.18 -13.21
N ARG A 143 3.58 17.75 -11.96
CA ARG A 143 2.82 18.38 -10.85
C ARG A 143 3.71 18.46 -9.61
N LYS A 144 3.83 19.62 -8.99
CA LYS A 144 4.75 19.91 -7.87
C LYS A 144 4.01 20.49 -6.66
N GLU A 145 2.88 19.88 -6.27
CA GLU A 145 1.98 20.33 -5.21
C GLU A 145 2.50 19.89 -3.83
N LYS A 146 3.64 20.44 -3.42
CA LYS A 146 4.34 20.05 -2.18
C LYS A 146 3.73 20.61 -0.89
N ASP A 147 2.93 21.68 -0.97
CA ASP A 147 2.47 22.43 0.21
C ASP A 147 1.16 21.88 0.80
N SER A 148 0.63 20.79 0.21
CA SER A 148 -0.56 20.09 0.73
C SER A 148 -0.25 19.35 2.03
N PHE A 149 -1.30 19.11 2.84
CA PHE A 149 -1.17 18.36 4.09
C PHE A 149 -0.79 16.89 3.82
N VAL A 150 -1.41 16.28 2.80
CA VAL A 150 -0.99 14.99 2.25
C VAL A 150 -0.35 15.23 0.90
N VAL A 151 0.85 14.75 0.71
CA VAL A 151 1.57 14.78 -0.57
C VAL A 151 1.76 13.34 -1.06
N CYS A 152 1.13 13.01 -2.18
CA CYS A 152 1.36 11.74 -2.86
C CYS A 152 2.43 11.95 -3.94
N GLY A 153 3.60 11.34 -3.77
CA GLY A 153 4.75 11.56 -4.64
C GLY A 153 5.27 10.31 -5.31
N SER A 154 5.75 10.43 -6.56
CA SER A 154 6.59 9.38 -7.11
C SER A 154 7.98 9.46 -6.49
N ILE A 155 8.52 8.29 -6.12
CA ILE A 155 9.83 8.22 -5.45
C ILE A 155 10.93 8.93 -6.25
N GLN A 156 10.89 8.81 -7.59
CA GLN A 156 11.86 9.44 -8.48
C GLN A 156 11.75 10.97 -8.44
N SER A 157 10.52 11.52 -8.51
CA SER A 157 10.32 12.96 -8.48
C SER A 157 10.71 13.58 -7.14
N VAL A 158 10.46 12.89 -6.04
CA VAL A 158 10.88 13.34 -4.71
C VAL A 158 12.39 13.26 -4.57
N ALA A 159 13.02 12.15 -4.96
CA ALA A 159 14.48 11.96 -4.89
C ALA A 159 15.30 12.97 -5.71
N LEU A 160 14.74 13.43 -6.84
CA LEU A 160 15.37 14.44 -7.71
C LEU A 160 15.23 15.87 -7.19
N ASN A 161 14.34 16.11 -6.22
CA ASN A 161 14.01 17.45 -5.75
C ASN A 161 13.98 17.53 -4.21
N LEU A 162 14.81 16.76 -3.52
CA LEU A 162 14.83 16.71 -2.05
C LEU A 162 15.11 18.10 -1.44
N GLU A 163 15.92 18.92 -2.09
CA GLU A 163 16.26 20.28 -1.65
C GLU A 163 15.04 21.22 -1.57
N ARG A 164 13.90 20.84 -2.17
CA ARG A 164 12.65 21.60 -2.08
C ARG A 164 11.84 21.30 -0.84
N PHE A 165 12.26 20.30 -0.08
CA PHE A 165 11.62 19.87 1.16
C PHE A 165 12.57 20.09 2.33
N LYS A 166 12.02 20.26 3.51
CA LYS A 166 12.80 20.21 4.76
C LYS A 166 12.79 18.77 5.31
N PRO A 167 13.84 18.35 6.02
CA PRO A 167 13.87 17.02 6.63
C PRO A 167 12.68 16.71 7.56
N ASP A 168 12.13 17.71 8.22
CA ASP A 168 11.02 17.64 9.16
C ASP A 168 9.66 18.02 8.56
N ASP A 169 9.56 18.16 7.24
CA ASP A 169 8.31 18.55 6.56
C ASP A 169 7.17 17.55 6.78
N PHE A 170 7.48 16.26 6.97
CA PHE A 170 6.50 15.20 7.12
C PHE A 170 6.68 14.45 8.42
N GLY A 171 5.64 14.43 9.26
CA GLY A 171 5.62 13.61 10.47
C GLY A 171 5.30 12.14 10.19
N TYR A 172 4.69 11.85 9.04
CA TYR A 172 4.36 10.50 8.62
C TYR A 172 4.78 10.21 7.18
N ILE A 173 5.50 9.11 6.96
CA ILE A 173 5.86 8.64 5.61
C ILE A 173 5.25 7.25 5.37
N ILE A 174 4.56 7.10 4.26
CA ILE A 174 4.00 5.83 3.79
C ILE A 174 4.72 5.44 2.51
N VAL A 175 5.24 4.23 2.46
CA VAL A 175 5.98 3.69 1.30
C VAL A 175 5.18 2.54 0.71
N ASP A 176 4.63 2.75 -0.47
CA ASP A 176 3.96 1.67 -1.20
C ASP A 176 4.99 0.75 -1.87
N GLU A 177 4.67 -0.53 -1.96
CA GLU A 177 5.57 -1.59 -2.45
C GLU A 177 6.94 -1.55 -1.71
N ALA A 178 6.90 -1.55 -0.37
CA ALA A 178 8.07 -1.38 0.50
C ALA A 178 9.18 -2.42 0.28
N HIS A 179 8.92 -3.52 -0.43
CA HIS A 179 9.94 -4.49 -0.84
C HIS A 179 10.98 -3.87 -1.80
N HIS A 180 10.69 -2.73 -2.43
CA HIS A 180 11.64 -1.94 -3.20
C HIS A 180 12.45 -0.95 -2.35
N ALA A 181 12.18 -0.82 -1.06
CA ALA A 181 12.83 0.18 -0.19
C ALA A 181 14.37 0.00 -0.05
N SER A 182 14.90 -1.15 -0.42
CA SER A 182 16.35 -1.39 -0.49
C SER A 182 17.05 -0.73 -1.68
N ALA A 183 16.32 -0.23 -2.67
CA ALA A 183 16.93 0.48 -3.81
C ALA A 183 17.47 1.84 -3.40
N ASP A 184 18.59 2.25 -4.01
CA ASP A 184 19.33 3.48 -3.67
C ASP A 184 18.45 4.74 -3.64
N THR A 185 17.48 4.83 -4.56
CA THR A 185 16.55 5.96 -4.63
C THR A 185 15.67 6.06 -3.39
N TYR A 186 15.17 4.93 -2.89
CA TYR A 186 14.37 4.87 -1.65
C TYR A 186 15.23 5.20 -0.45
N GLN A 187 16.42 4.62 -0.36
CA GLN A 187 17.36 4.90 0.73
C GLN A 187 17.71 6.39 0.81
N LYS A 188 17.97 7.03 -0.35
CA LYS A 188 18.22 8.46 -0.44
C LYS A 188 17.07 9.30 0.12
N VAL A 189 15.82 8.96 -0.22
CA VAL A 189 14.64 9.70 0.24
C VAL A 189 14.39 9.45 1.72
N LEU A 190 14.39 8.18 2.15
CA LEU A 190 14.09 7.82 3.54
C LEU A 190 15.16 8.31 4.52
N SER A 191 16.43 8.38 4.12
CA SER A 191 17.50 8.92 4.95
C SER A 191 17.51 10.46 5.03
N TYR A 192 16.82 11.14 4.12
CA TYR A 192 16.72 12.60 4.12
C TYR A 192 15.69 13.10 5.14
N PHE A 193 14.54 12.45 5.21
CA PHE A 193 13.46 12.86 6.10
C PHE A 193 13.60 12.30 7.52
N THR A 194 13.05 13.03 8.47
CA THR A 194 13.03 12.65 9.90
C THR A 194 11.59 12.54 10.42
N PRO A 195 10.78 11.59 9.89
CA PRO A 195 9.38 11.44 10.30
C PRO A 195 9.26 10.90 11.73
N GLU A 196 8.14 11.16 12.38
CA GLU A 196 7.79 10.52 13.66
C GLU A 196 7.47 9.03 13.44
N PHE A 197 6.90 8.67 12.27
CA PHE A 197 6.56 7.29 11.95
C PHE A 197 6.67 7.00 10.46
N THR A 198 7.14 5.80 10.11
CA THR A 198 7.21 5.31 8.72
C THR A 198 6.45 4.01 8.58
N LEU A 199 5.56 3.91 7.60
CA LEU A 199 4.79 2.72 7.28
C LEU A 199 5.18 2.19 5.89
N GLY A 200 5.67 0.97 5.82
CA GLY A 200 5.81 0.23 4.57
C GLY A 200 4.56 -0.58 4.26
N LEU A 201 4.12 -0.57 3.02
CA LEU A 201 3.05 -1.43 2.50
C LEU A 201 3.65 -2.47 1.55
N THR A 202 3.30 -3.75 1.70
CA THR A 202 3.78 -4.82 0.81
C THR A 202 2.81 -5.98 0.72
#